data_c37949a9222dfb6aeb0860dcf6204980
#
_entry.id   c37949a9222dfb6aeb0860dcf6204980
#
_cell.length_a   1.000
_cell.length_b   1.000
_cell.length_c   1.000
_cell.angle_alpha   90.00
_cell.angle_beta   90.00
_cell.angle_gamma   90.00
#
_symmetry.space_group_name_H-M   'P 1'
#
loop_
_entity.id
_entity.type
_entity.pdbx_description
1 polymer ?
#
loop_
_entity_poly.entity_id
_entity_poly.type
_entity_poly.pdbx_seq_one_letter_code
_entity_poly.pdbx_strand_id
1 'polypeptide(L)'
;MKSLKCACLGSKLHIIDIEFTLLRALPGFEIVGLASVTIKESVARVKSALAALRDFTLPAMKIVINLSPSDVKKDGSHFDLAIALLVLLQKERFDSDYFVFGELGLDGRLRSSAELFSVLLFLSTHI
;
A
#
# COMPACT_ATOMS: atom_id res chain seq x y z
N MET A 1 -0.69 15.69 -2.65
CA MET A 1 -0.40 14.26 -2.77
C MET A 1 -0.21 13.67 -1.38
N LYS A 2 -0.72 12.49 -1.15
CA LYS A 2 -0.61 11.82 0.15
C LYS A 2 0.34 10.64 0.06
N SER A 3 1.03 10.35 1.13
CA SER A 3 1.94 9.22 1.17
C SER A 3 2.02 8.59 2.55
N LEU A 4 2.38 7.33 2.57
CA LEU A 4 2.72 6.56 3.76
C LEU A 4 4.01 5.81 3.48
N LYS A 5 4.64 5.29 4.52
CA LYS A 5 5.88 4.54 4.38
C LYS A 5 5.65 3.06 4.63
N CYS A 6 6.41 2.25 3.92
CA CYS A 6 6.49 0.82 4.13
C CYS A 6 7.95 0.39 3.95
N ALA A 7 8.23 -0.88 3.95
CA ALA A 7 9.57 -1.39 3.73
C ALA A 7 9.51 -2.79 3.14
N CYS A 8 10.55 -3.17 2.41
CA CYS A 8 10.68 -4.53 1.90
C CYS A 8 12.14 -4.95 1.94
N LEU A 9 12.38 -6.26 1.92
CA LEU A 9 13.71 -6.85 1.89
C LEU A 9 14.07 -7.25 0.47
N GLY A 10 15.26 -6.84 0.05
CA GLY A 10 15.94 -7.34 -1.12
C GLY A 10 17.32 -7.77 -0.68
N SER A 11 18.39 -7.29 -1.31
CA SER A 11 19.75 -7.47 -0.83
C SER A 11 19.99 -6.76 0.51
N LYS A 12 19.16 -5.77 0.80
CA LYS A 12 19.15 -5.02 2.05
C LYS A 12 17.71 -4.55 2.32
N LEU A 13 17.49 -3.92 3.49
CA LEU A 13 16.21 -3.28 3.78
C LEU A 13 16.05 -2.02 2.94
N HIS A 14 14.91 -1.91 2.26
CA HIS A 14 14.53 -0.72 1.51
C HIS A 14 13.32 -0.06 2.16
N ILE A 15 13.42 1.23 2.42
CA ILE A 15 12.29 2.04 2.88
C ILE A 15 11.57 2.57 1.65
N ILE A 16 10.26 2.34 1.60
CA ILE A 16 9.45 2.63 0.42
C ILE A 16 8.41 3.69 0.80
N ASP A 17 8.36 4.75 0.00
CA ASP A 17 7.26 5.71 0.08
C ASP A 17 6.14 5.26 -0.84
N ILE A 18 4.95 5.15 -0.29
CA ILE A 18 3.75 4.79 -1.03
C ILE A 18 2.98 6.09 -1.24
N GLU A 19 2.91 6.53 -2.48
CA GLU A 19 2.32 7.81 -2.87
C GLU A 19 0.98 7.57 -3.55
N PHE A 20 0.00 8.41 -3.22
CA PHE A 20 -1.36 8.29 -3.73
C PHE A 20 -1.76 9.55 -4.48
N THR A 21 -2.39 9.38 -5.64
CA THR A 21 -3.02 10.47 -6.36
C THR A 21 -4.28 10.00 -7.10
N LEU A 22 -5.17 10.95 -7.35
CA LEU A 22 -6.34 10.73 -8.20
C LEU A 22 -6.16 11.50 -9.49
N LEU A 23 -6.44 10.85 -10.61
CA LEU A 23 -6.40 11.47 -11.94
C LEU A 23 -7.80 11.52 -12.52
N ARG A 24 -8.13 12.64 -13.18
CA ARG A 24 -9.38 12.78 -13.94
C ARG A 24 -9.26 11.97 -15.22
N ALA A 25 -9.67 10.72 -15.16
CA ALA A 25 -9.59 9.76 -16.26
C ALA A 25 -10.70 8.73 -16.04
N LEU A 26 -10.81 7.76 -16.94
CA LEU A 26 -11.69 6.62 -16.73
C LEU A 26 -11.36 5.97 -15.38
N PRO A 27 -12.38 5.58 -14.59
CA PRO A 27 -12.13 4.93 -13.31
C PRO A 27 -11.20 3.73 -13.44
N GLY A 28 -10.25 3.63 -12.52
CA GLY A 28 -9.28 2.56 -12.51
C GLY A 28 -8.45 2.60 -11.26
N PHE A 29 -7.58 1.60 -11.10
CA PHE A 29 -6.71 1.47 -9.94
C PHE A 29 -5.40 0.84 -10.43
N GLU A 30 -4.32 1.59 -10.35
CA GLU A 30 -3.02 1.19 -10.88
C GLU A 30 -1.93 1.37 -9.83
N ILE A 31 -1.02 0.39 -9.76
CA ILE A 31 0.16 0.46 -8.89
C ILE A 31 1.39 0.47 -9.80
N VAL A 32 2.24 1.46 -9.64
CA VAL A 32 3.47 1.62 -10.41
C VAL A 32 4.69 1.70 -9.49
N GLY A 33 5.88 1.51 -10.04
CA GLY A 33 7.14 1.62 -9.29
C GLY A 33 7.82 0.29 -9.05
N LEU A 34 7.96 -0.56 -10.07
CA LEU A 34 8.58 -1.89 -9.99
C LEU A 34 7.91 -2.78 -8.93
N ALA A 35 6.58 -2.77 -8.91
CA ALA A 35 5.80 -3.63 -8.04
C ALA A 35 5.78 -5.06 -8.57
N SER A 36 6.00 -6.05 -7.68
CA SER A 36 5.87 -7.45 -8.02
C SER A 36 4.40 -7.80 -8.33
N VAL A 37 4.18 -9.00 -8.86
CA VAL A 37 2.82 -9.52 -9.05
C VAL A 37 2.06 -9.54 -7.72
N THR A 38 2.72 -9.95 -6.63
CA THR A 38 2.12 -9.99 -5.30
C THR A 38 1.59 -8.62 -4.86
N ILE A 39 2.36 -7.55 -5.11
CA ILE A 39 1.91 -6.19 -4.78
C ILE A 39 0.79 -5.77 -5.73
N LYS A 40 0.88 -6.10 -7.01
CA LYS A 40 -0.20 -5.74 -7.97
C LYS A 40 -1.53 -6.42 -7.60
N GLU A 41 -1.47 -7.59 -6.99
CA GLU A 41 -2.66 -8.27 -6.48
C GLU A 41 -3.30 -7.51 -5.31
N SER A 42 -2.59 -6.58 -4.68
CA SER A 42 -3.16 -5.71 -3.65
C SER A 42 -4.40 -4.97 -4.14
N VAL A 43 -4.47 -4.64 -5.42
CA VAL A 43 -5.65 -3.97 -5.99
C VAL A 43 -6.93 -4.75 -5.68
N ALA A 44 -6.92 -6.06 -5.92
CA ALA A 44 -8.09 -6.89 -5.65
C ALA A 44 -8.41 -6.98 -4.15
N ARG A 45 -7.38 -7.19 -3.32
CA ARG A 45 -7.58 -7.28 -1.87
C ARG A 45 -8.09 -5.97 -1.27
N VAL A 46 -7.51 -4.85 -1.69
CA VAL A 46 -7.90 -3.53 -1.21
C VAL A 46 -9.32 -3.19 -1.65
N LYS A 47 -9.66 -3.40 -2.92
CA LYS A 47 -11.02 -3.15 -3.41
C LYS A 47 -12.05 -3.96 -2.65
N SER A 48 -11.78 -5.25 -2.42
CA SER A 48 -12.69 -6.12 -1.70
C SER A 48 -12.85 -5.71 -0.24
N ALA A 49 -11.74 -5.39 0.43
CA ALA A 49 -11.77 -4.94 1.82
C ALA A 49 -12.55 -3.63 1.98
N LEU A 50 -12.33 -2.66 1.09
CA LEU A 50 -13.03 -1.38 1.13
C LEU A 50 -14.52 -1.54 0.79
N ALA A 51 -14.87 -2.45 -0.11
CA ALA A 51 -16.26 -2.72 -0.45
C ALA A 51 -17.06 -3.29 0.73
N ALA A 52 -16.39 -3.88 1.72
CA ALA A 52 -17.02 -4.37 2.94
C ALA A 52 -17.42 -3.24 3.90
N LEU A 53 -16.93 -2.03 3.69
CA LEU A 53 -17.28 -0.86 4.51
C LEU A 53 -18.59 -0.24 4.03
N ARG A 54 -19.50 0.07 4.97
CA ARG A 54 -20.85 0.53 4.63
C ARG A 54 -20.88 1.90 3.97
N ASP A 55 -20.08 2.82 4.44
CA ASP A 55 -20.16 4.23 4.06
C ASP A 55 -19.03 4.67 3.15
N PHE A 56 -18.39 3.73 2.48
CA PHE A 56 -17.28 4.05 1.60
C PHE A 56 -17.58 3.59 0.17
N THR A 57 -17.35 4.51 -0.77
CA THR A 57 -17.43 4.23 -2.21
C THR A 57 -16.11 4.65 -2.85
N LEU A 58 -15.56 3.80 -3.70
CA LEU A 58 -14.35 4.14 -4.45
C LEU A 58 -14.62 5.38 -5.32
N PRO A 59 -13.66 6.31 -5.39
CA PRO A 59 -13.81 7.49 -6.23
C PRO A 59 -13.97 7.10 -7.72
N ALA A 60 -14.82 7.84 -8.42
CA ALA A 60 -15.05 7.64 -9.86
C ALA A 60 -13.94 8.32 -10.67
N MET A 61 -12.70 8.05 -10.30
CA MET A 61 -11.50 8.61 -10.91
C MET A 61 -10.44 7.51 -10.96
N LYS A 62 -9.38 7.75 -11.70
CA LYS A 62 -8.26 6.81 -11.73
C LYS A 62 -7.42 6.98 -10.47
N ILE A 63 -7.31 5.91 -9.68
CA ILE A 63 -6.43 5.84 -8.51
C ILE A 63 -5.06 5.39 -8.98
N VAL A 64 -4.02 6.15 -8.65
CA VAL A 64 -2.65 5.77 -8.94
C VAL A 64 -1.87 5.71 -7.63
N ILE A 65 -1.28 4.56 -7.38
CA ILE A 65 -0.35 4.33 -6.27
C ILE A 65 1.05 4.21 -6.87
N ASN A 66 1.97 5.05 -6.43
CA ASN A 66 3.36 4.98 -6.85
C ASN A 66 4.23 4.53 -5.68
N LEU A 67 5.06 3.54 -5.92
CA LEU A 67 6.02 3.04 -4.93
C LEU A 67 7.40 3.61 -5.25
N SER A 68 7.90 4.47 -4.37
CA SER A 68 9.16 5.18 -4.56
C SER A 68 10.25 4.63 -3.62
N PRO A 69 11.49 4.51 -4.03
CA PRO A 69 12.06 4.93 -5.33
C PRO A 69 11.73 3.95 -6.47
N SER A 70 11.65 4.46 -7.68
CA SER A 70 11.21 3.69 -8.85
C SER A 70 12.22 2.67 -9.37
N ASP A 71 13.49 2.78 -8.94
CA ASP A 71 14.57 1.90 -9.36
C ASP A 71 14.77 0.70 -8.42
N VAL A 72 14.00 0.60 -7.36
CA VAL A 72 14.03 -0.51 -6.40
C VAL A 72 12.83 -1.40 -6.64
N LYS A 73 13.09 -2.69 -6.83
CA LYS A 73 12.03 -3.70 -6.97
C LYS A 73 11.38 -3.95 -5.61
N LYS A 74 10.04 -3.92 -5.56
CA LYS A 74 9.27 -4.12 -4.33
C LYS A 74 8.49 -5.41 -4.42
N ASP A 75 8.38 -6.09 -3.27
CA ASP A 75 7.66 -7.34 -3.14
C ASP A 75 7.01 -7.44 -1.75
N GLY A 76 5.98 -8.27 -1.66
CA GLY A 76 5.29 -8.58 -0.41
C GLY A 76 3.84 -8.11 -0.39
N SER A 77 3.01 -8.86 0.32
CA SER A 77 1.59 -8.56 0.48
C SER A 77 1.32 -7.54 1.59
N HIS A 78 2.33 -7.23 2.39
CA HIS A 78 2.19 -6.34 3.55
C HIS A 78 2.04 -4.86 3.20
N PHE A 79 2.04 -4.51 1.92
CA PHE A 79 1.72 -3.16 1.44
C PHE A 79 0.22 -2.87 1.43
N ASP A 80 -0.61 -3.90 1.54
CA ASP A 80 -2.07 -3.78 1.38
C ASP A 80 -2.68 -2.72 2.29
N LEU A 81 -2.35 -2.74 3.58
CA LEU A 81 -2.98 -1.84 4.55
C LEU A 81 -2.65 -0.38 4.25
N ALA A 82 -1.40 -0.08 3.91
CA ALA A 82 -1.00 1.29 3.58
C ALA A 82 -1.75 1.79 2.34
N ILE A 83 -1.87 0.97 1.32
CA ILE A 83 -2.62 1.32 0.10
C ILE A 83 -4.09 1.56 0.43
N ALA A 84 -4.70 0.66 1.22
CA ALA A 84 -6.10 0.80 1.61
C ALA A 84 -6.35 2.08 2.41
N LEU A 85 -5.47 2.41 3.36
CA LEU A 85 -5.61 3.62 4.16
C LEU A 85 -5.47 4.89 3.32
N LEU A 86 -4.55 4.91 2.35
CA LEU A 86 -4.42 6.06 1.45
C LEU A 86 -5.70 6.29 0.65
N VAL A 87 -6.33 5.23 0.18
CA VAL A 87 -7.59 5.34 -0.56
C VAL A 87 -8.74 5.73 0.37
N LEU A 88 -8.84 5.07 1.52
CA LEU A 88 -9.92 5.31 2.49
C LEU A 88 -9.87 6.74 3.04
N LEU A 89 -8.68 7.22 3.36
CA LEU A 89 -8.47 8.51 4.01
C LEU A 89 -8.09 9.60 3.01
N GLN A 90 -8.48 9.47 1.76
CA GLN A 90 -8.08 10.38 0.69
C GLN A 90 -8.42 11.85 0.94
N LYS A 91 -9.45 12.11 1.73
CA LYS A 91 -9.89 13.47 2.07
C LYS A 91 -9.31 13.96 3.39
N GLU A 92 -8.66 13.10 4.14
CA GLU A 92 -8.12 13.44 5.45
C GLU A 92 -6.66 13.89 5.32
N ARG A 93 -6.23 14.68 6.29
CA ARG A 93 -4.82 15.03 6.44
C ARG A 93 -4.20 14.14 7.50
N PHE A 94 -3.01 13.64 7.23
CA PHE A 94 -2.26 12.85 8.20
C PHE A 94 -0.76 13.00 7.94
N ASP A 95 0.03 12.65 8.96
CA ASP A 95 1.48 12.69 8.89
C ASP A 95 1.98 11.57 7.97
N SER A 96 2.81 11.94 6.98
CA SER A 96 3.39 10.98 6.04
C SER A 96 4.56 10.19 6.61
N ASP A 97 4.97 10.46 7.86
CA ASP A 97 6.09 9.75 8.48
C ASP A 97 5.70 8.40 9.09
N TYR A 98 4.42 8.04 9.04
CA TYR A 98 3.96 6.75 9.55
C TYR A 98 4.37 5.60 8.65
N PHE A 99 4.92 4.57 9.27
CA PHE A 99 5.11 3.27 8.65
C PHE A 99 3.85 2.44 8.87
N VAL A 100 3.34 1.84 7.81
CA VAL A 100 2.11 1.05 7.85
C VAL A 100 2.35 -0.30 7.18
N PHE A 101 2.04 -1.37 7.88
CA PHE A 101 2.25 -2.73 7.42
C PHE A 101 1.00 -3.56 7.67
N GLY A 102 0.66 -4.42 6.75
CA GLY A 102 -0.41 -5.40 6.93
C GLY A 102 -0.92 -5.95 5.62
N GLU A 103 -1.21 -7.25 5.62
CA GLU A 103 -1.90 -7.89 4.51
C GLU A 103 -3.40 -7.88 4.80
N LEU A 104 -4.21 -7.67 3.78
CA LEU A 104 -5.66 -7.69 3.91
C LEU A 104 -6.24 -8.97 3.32
N GLY A 105 -7.15 -9.58 4.05
CA GLY A 105 -8.03 -10.56 3.47
C GLY A 105 -9.13 -9.87 2.66
N LEU A 106 -9.82 -10.63 1.83
CA LEU A 106 -10.93 -10.10 1.02
C LEU A 106 -12.08 -9.60 1.89
N ASP A 107 -12.16 -10.07 3.13
CA ASP A 107 -13.15 -9.65 4.12
C ASP A 107 -12.73 -8.39 4.90
N GLY A 108 -11.56 -7.84 4.61
CA GLY A 108 -11.03 -6.66 5.28
C GLY A 108 -10.26 -6.97 6.57
N ARG A 109 -10.08 -8.22 6.94
CA ARG A 109 -9.31 -8.58 8.13
C ARG A 109 -7.83 -8.44 7.85
N LEU A 110 -7.09 -7.97 8.86
CA LEU A 110 -5.65 -7.89 8.80
C LEU A 110 -5.02 -9.25 9.04
N ARG A 111 -3.99 -9.53 8.26
CA ARG A 111 -3.18 -10.73 8.38
C ARG A 111 -1.71 -10.34 8.40
N SER A 112 -0.86 -11.18 8.99
CA SER A 112 0.58 -11.02 8.92
C SER A 112 1.17 -12.14 8.07
N SER A 113 2.22 -11.81 7.33
CA SER A 113 2.98 -12.79 6.55
C SER A 113 4.31 -13.07 7.25
N ALA A 114 4.93 -14.20 6.93
CA ALA A 114 6.26 -14.52 7.44
C ALA A 114 7.29 -13.46 7.04
N GLU A 115 7.16 -12.92 5.83
CA GLU A 115 8.04 -11.87 5.33
C GLU A 115 7.92 -10.60 6.15
N LEU A 116 6.72 -10.26 6.61
CA LEU A 116 6.50 -9.08 7.44
C LEU A 116 7.30 -9.13 8.73
N PHE A 117 7.37 -10.29 9.37
CA PHE A 117 8.18 -10.43 10.59
C PHE A 117 9.64 -10.07 10.33
N SER A 118 10.22 -10.59 9.25
CA SER A 118 11.60 -10.29 8.87
C SER A 118 11.80 -8.81 8.57
N VAL A 119 10.86 -8.18 7.86
CA VAL A 119 10.91 -6.76 7.55
C VAL A 119 10.90 -5.93 8.84
N LEU A 120 10.01 -6.23 9.77
CA LEU A 120 9.91 -5.50 11.03
C LEU A 120 11.15 -5.65 11.88
N LEU A 121 11.74 -6.84 11.89
CA LEU A 121 12.97 -7.10 12.64
C LEU A 121 14.13 -6.24 12.11
N PHE A 122 14.32 -6.22 10.80
CA PHE A 122 15.37 -5.40 10.19
C PHE A 122 15.10 -3.91 10.35
N LEU A 123 13.84 -3.49 10.22
CA LEU A 123 13.48 -2.09 10.40
C LEU A 123 13.76 -1.61 11.82
N SER A 124 13.52 -2.44 12.83
CA SER A 124 13.74 -2.09 14.23
C SER A 124 15.22 -1.85 14.54
N THR A 125 16.12 -2.46 13.79
CA THR A 125 17.56 -2.23 13.96
C THR A 125 18.06 -1.04 13.13
N HIS A 126 17.26 -0.55 12.20
CA HIS A 126 17.63 0.51 11.27
C HIS A 126 17.29 1.90 11.80
N ILE A 127 16.30 1.96 12.66
CA ILE A 127 15.83 3.21 13.30
C ILE A 127 16.05 3.12 14.83
#